data_d4db55769ab81653d0939aa8d49777d1
#
_entry.id   d4db55769ab81653d0939aa8d49777d1
#
_cell.length_a   1.000
_cell.length_b   1.000
_cell.length_c   1.000
_cell.angle_alpha   90.00
_cell.angle_beta   90.00
_cell.angle_gamma   90.00
#
_symmetry.space_group_name_H-M   'P 1'
#
loop_
_entity.id
_entity.type
_entity.pdbx_description
1 polymer ?
#
loop_
_entity_poly.entity_id
_entity_poly.type
_entity_poly.pdbx_seq_one_letter_code
_entity_poly.pdbx_strand_id
1 'polypeptide(L)'
;MNTLSEKLKEAIGELKTANNELQKDIEQKVQIDEMRKEFLSHVSHELKTPIALIQGYSEGLKDNILDDEESKEFYCDVIADEAKKMNRMVQKLLTLNQIEFGNNQVNMERFDITEMIRNMVESSKILVEKQGVKIIFDEPETHVWADEFMIEEVVNNYLSNARNHVTDDGIIKVSYCHHGNDVRIKVFNTGEHIPQEDIDKLWVKFYKVDKARTREYGGSGIGLSIVEATMKAHGKDYGVANVEGGVEFYFDVESADSESVQC
;
A
#
# COMPACT_ATOMS: atom_id res chain seq x y z
N MET A 1 -54.14 -12.50 32.80
CA MET A 1 -53.75 -11.11 32.37
C MET A 1 -52.23 -10.92 32.27
N ASN A 2 -51.41 -11.86 32.70
CA ASN A 2 -49.93 -11.70 32.64
C ASN A 2 -49.30 -11.99 31.27
N THR A 3 -49.82 -12.95 30.49
CA THR A 3 -49.21 -13.42 29.24
C THR A 3 -49.18 -12.36 28.12
N LEU A 4 -50.16 -11.44 28.05
CA LEU A 4 -50.15 -10.38 27.03
C LEU A 4 -49.14 -9.30 27.33
N SER A 5 -48.95 -8.94 28.63
CA SER A 5 -47.97 -7.98 29.09
C SER A 5 -46.54 -8.50 28.91
N GLU A 6 -46.30 -9.81 29.08
CA GLU A 6 -45.01 -10.44 28.86
C GLU A 6 -44.66 -10.46 27.36
N LYS A 7 -45.56 -10.90 26.51
CA LYS A 7 -45.39 -10.85 25.06
C LYS A 7 -45.15 -9.46 24.51
N LEU A 8 -45.80 -8.44 25.09
CA LEU A 8 -45.59 -7.03 24.71
C LEU A 8 -44.21 -6.54 25.12
N LYS A 9 -43.72 -6.90 26.32
CA LYS A 9 -42.35 -6.58 26.76
C LYS A 9 -41.29 -7.25 25.91
N GLU A 10 -41.51 -8.50 25.54
CA GLU A 10 -40.61 -9.29 24.65
C GLU A 10 -40.52 -8.62 23.27
N ALA A 11 -41.68 -8.32 22.65
CA ALA A 11 -41.72 -7.65 21.34
C ALA A 11 -41.08 -6.24 21.38
N ILE A 12 -41.27 -5.47 22.47
CA ILE A 12 -40.58 -4.18 22.64
C ILE A 12 -39.04 -4.38 22.77
N GLY A 13 -38.60 -5.43 23.48
CA GLY A 13 -37.20 -5.80 23.60
C GLY A 13 -36.56 -6.14 22.25
N GLU A 14 -37.22 -7.00 21.48
CA GLU A 14 -36.78 -7.37 20.12
C GLU A 14 -36.71 -6.17 19.18
N LEU A 15 -37.74 -5.33 19.17
CA LEU A 15 -37.80 -4.08 18.39
C LEU A 15 -36.63 -3.13 18.75
N LYS A 16 -36.33 -2.99 20.04
CA LYS A 16 -35.25 -2.11 20.50
C LYS A 16 -33.90 -2.67 20.08
N THR A 17 -33.69 -3.99 20.13
CA THR A 17 -32.46 -4.64 19.68
C THR A 17 -32.31 -4.47 18.16
N ALA A 18 -33.34 -4.77 17.37
CA ALA A 18 -33.33 -4.62 15.93
C ALA A 18 -33.10 -3.14 15.50
N ASN A 19 -33.68 -2.18 16.22
CA ASN A 19 -33.47 -0.76 15.94
C ASN A 19 -32.02 -0.33 16.24
N ASN A 20 -31.43 -0.83 17.31
CA ASN A 20 -30.01 -0.54 17.63
C ASN A 20 -29.05 -1.16 16.60
N GLU A 21 -29.36 -2.36 16.08
CA GLU A 21 -28.59 -2.99 15.01
C GLU A 21 -28.70 -2.19 13.70
N LEU A 22 -29.93 -1.81 13.31
CA LEU A 22 -30.18 -0.97 12.14
C LEU A 22 -29.46 0.39 12.24
N GLN A 23 -29.42 0.98 13.43
CA GLN A 23 -28.74 2.26 13.62
C GLN A 23 -27.22 2.13 13.45
N LYS A 24 -26.62 1.05 13.95
CA LYS A 24 -25.20 0.74 13.71
C LYS A 24 -24.91 0.52 12.22
N ASP A 25 -25.79 -0.22 11.53
CA ASP A 25 -25.65 -0.47 10.09
C ASP A 25 -25.71 0.83 9.27
N ILE A 26 -26.62 1.73 9.66
CA ILE A 26 -26.73 3.06 9.03
C ILE A 26 -25.47 3.88 9.27
N GLU A 27 -24.98 3.93 10.50
CA GLU A 27 -23.74 4.66 10.85
C GLU A 27 -22.55 4.13 10.06
N GLN A 28 -22.42 2.80 9.94
CA GLN A 28 -21.36 2.17 9.12
C GLN A 28 -21.51 2.53 7.63
N LYS A 29 -22.72 2.48 7.08
CA LYS A 29 -22.94 2.86 5.68
C LYS A 29 -22.64 4.33 5.42
N VAL A 30 -22.99 5.23 6.34
CA VAL A 30 -22.66 6.65 6.23
C VAL A 30 -21.13 6.85 6.22
N GLN A 31 -20.42 6.18 7.13
CA GLN A 31 -18.95 6.26 7.17
C GLN A 31 -18.31 5.73 5.87
N ILE A 32 -18.82 4.63 5.34
CA ILE A 32 -18.35 4.07 4.06
C ILE A 32 -18.59 5.07 2.91
N ASP A 33 -19.76 5.70 2.86
CA ASP A 33 -20.10 6.68 1.81
C ASP A 33 -19.24 7.95 1.91
N GLU A 34 -18.97 8.42 3.11
CA GLU A 34 -18.06 9.56 3.36
C GLU A 34 -16.63 9.21 2.92
N MET A 35 -16.09 8.06 3.32
CA MET A 35 -14.78 7.60 2.88
C MET A 35 -14.70 7.45 1.36
N ARG A 36 -15.78 6.98 0.70
CA ARG A 36 -15.84 6.87 -0.75
C ARG A 36 -15.84 8.23 -1.44
N LYS A 37 -16.53 9.22 -0.90
CA LYS A 37 -16.53 10.59 -1.44
C LYS A 37 -15.17 11.24 -1.30
N GLU A 38 -14.53 11.09 -0.15
CA GLU A 38 -13.17 11.57 0.08
C GLU A 38 -12.17 10.91 -0.86
N PHE A 39 -12.24 9.59 -1.01
CA PHE A 39 -11.44 8.83 -1.97
C PHE A 39 -11.57 9.36 -3.40
N LEU A 40 -12.80 9.54 -3.90
CA LEU A 40 -13.04 10.08 -5.25
C LEU A 40 -12.52 11.52 -5.42
N SER A 41 -12.62 12.34 -4.37
CA SER A 41 -12.07 13.69 -4.35
C SER A 41 -10.54 13.66 -4.48
N HIS A 42 -9.87 12.81 -3.71
CA HIS A 42 -8.42 12.66 -3.76
C HIS A 42 -7.94 12.12 -5.12
N VAL A 43 -8.60 11.09 -5.66
CA VAL A 43 -8.31 10.57 -7.02
C VAL A 43 -8.40 11.70 -8.05
N SER A 44 -9.47 12.49 -7.99
CA SER A 44 -9.68 13.61 -8.92
C SER A 44 -8.56 14.65 -8.82
N HIS A 45 -8.12 14.97 -7.60
CA HIS A 45 -7.01 15.91 -7.37
C HIS A 45 -5.67 15.37 -7.85
N GLU A 46 -5.33 14.13 -7.54
CA GLU A 46 -4.07 13.49 -7.93
C GLU A 46 -3.98 13.24 -9.45
N LEU A 47 -5.11 13.09 -10.15
CA LEU A 47 -5.15 13.00 -11.62
C LEU A 47 -5.12 14.37 -12.29
N LYS A 48 -5.70 15.41 -11.70
CA LYS A 48 -5.78 16.74 -12.30
C LYS A 48 -4.40 17.37 -12.51
N THR A 49 -3.47 17.16 -11.59
CA THR A 49 -2.12 17.73 -11.65
C THR A 49 -1.32 17.21 -12.87
N PRO A 50 -1.15 15.89 -13.07
CA PRO A 50 -0.45 15.37 -14.24
C PRO A 50 -1.16 15.71 -15.55
N ILE A 51 -2.49 15.72 -15.58
CA ILE A 51 -3.26 16.13 -16.77
C ILE A 51 -2.94 17.59 -17.14
N ALA A 52 -2.92 18.51 -16.16
CA ALA A 52 -2.59 19.91 -16.40
C ALA A 52 -1.15 20.10 -16.91
N LEU A 53 -0.18 19.30 -16.40
CA LEU A 53 1.20 19.31 -16.89
C LEU A 53 1.28 18.80 -18.33
N ILE A 54 0.68 17.65 -18.62
CA ILE A 54 0.62 17.09 -19.99
C ILE A 54 0.03 18.12 -20.94
N GLN A 55 -1.10 18.75 -20.57
CA GLN A 55 -1.76 19.75 -21.38
C GLN A 55 -0.86 20.97 -21.61
N GLY A 56 -0.29 21.55 -20.56
CA GLY A 56 0.56 22.74 -20.68
C GLY A 56 1.81 22.49 -21.53
N TYR A 57 2.51 21.36 -21.35
CA TYR A 57 3.66 21.00 -22.18
C TYR A 57 3.28 20.68 -23.62
N SER A 58 2.11 20.06 -23.85
CA SER A 58 1.60 19.80 -25.19
C SER A 58 1.21 21.10 -25.93
N GLU A 59 0.63 22.08 -25.24
CA GLU A 59 0.34 23.41 -25.77
C GLU A 59 1.63 24.15 -26.15
N GLY A 60 2.65 24.09 -25.25
CA GLY A 60 3.96 24.69 -25.54
C GLY A 60 4.65 24.11 -26.80
N LEU A 61 4.55 22.79 -27.00
CA LEU A 61 5.05 22.15 -28.22
C LEU A 61 4.26 22.60 -29.47
N LYS A 62 2.94 22.70 -29.36
CA LYS A 62 2.05 23.08 -30.48
C LYS A 62 2.27 24.52 -30.94
N ASP A 63 2.47 25.42 -29.98
CA ASP A 63 2.61 26.86 -30.27
C ASP A 63 4.02 27.23 -30.79
N ASN A 64 4.90 26.23 -31.00
CA ASN A 64 6.28 26.43 -31.48
C ASN A 64 7.07 27.46 -30.63
N ILE A 65 6.79 27.54 -29.34
CA ILE A 65 7.47 28.48 -28.43
C ILE A 65 8.95 28.10 -28.25
N LEU A 66 9.31 26.86 -28.60
CA LEU A 66 10.64 26.30 -28.41
C LEU A 66 11.40 26.32 -29.74
N ASP A 67 12.55 27.04 -29.74
CA ASP A 67 13.41 27.17 -30.90
C ASP A 67 14.49 26.06 -30.98
N ASP A 68 14.70 25.29 -29.90
CA ASP A 68 15.74 24.26 -29.81
C ASP A 68 15.15 22.86 -29.61
N GLU A 69 15.87 21.86 -30.14
CA GLU A 69 15.44 20.46 -30.11
C GLU A 69 15.53 19.87 -28.71
N GLU A 70 16.48 20.32 -27.86
CA GLU A 70 16.67 19.85 -26.49
C GLU A 70 15.45 20.21 -25.62
N SER A 71 14.92 21.43 -25.76
CA SER A 71 13.70 21.84 -25.06
C SER A 71 12.47 21.07 -25.51
N LYS A 72 12.37 20.72 -26.79
CA LYS A 72 11.27 19.87 -27.30
C LYS A 72 11.35 18.45 -26.73
N GLU A 73 12.54 17.86 -26.71
CA GLU A 73 12.77 16.54 -26.14
C GLU A 73 12.40 16.51 -24.65
N PHE A 74 12.85 17.53 -23.88
CA PHE A 74 12.47 17.69 -22.49
C PHE A 74 10.94 17.75 -22.28
N TYR A 75 10.20 18.50 -23.14
CA TYR A 75 8.75 18.57 -23.04
C TYR A 75 8.09 17.21 -23.33
N CYS A 76 8.58 16.49 -24.33
CA CYS A 76 8.11 15.15 -24.65
C CYS A 76 8.36 14.18 -23.50
N ASP A 77 9.53 14.25 -22.85
CA ASP A 77 9.89 13.41 -21.72
C ASP A 77 8.97 13.67 -20.51
N VAL A 78 8.69 14.94 -20.20
CA VAL A 78 7.76 15.28 -19.12
C VAL A 78 6.36 14.73 -19.40
N ILE A 79 5.86 14.87 -20.63
CA ILE A 79 4.55 14.32 -21.03
C ILE A 79 4.53 12.79 -20.85
N ALA A 80 5.59 12.12 -21.33
CA ALA A 80 5.69 10.66 -21.24
C ALA A 80 5.75 10.19 -19.77
N ASP A 81 6.49 10.88 -18.93
CA ASP A 81 6.64 10.52 -17.52
C ASP A 81 5.38 10.76 -16.70
N GLU A 82 4.66 11.87 -16.95
CA GLU A 82 3.37 12.11 -16.30
C GLU A 82 2.31 11.09 -16.74
N ALA A 83 2.30 10.69 -18.02
CA ALA A 83 1.43 9.63 -18.52
C ALA A 83 1.74 8.27 -17.85
N LYS A 84 3.02 7.93 -17.67
CA LYS A 84 3.45 6.72 -16.94
C LYS A 84 3.02 6.76 -15.46
N LYS A 85 3.11 7.93 -14.80
CA LYS A 85 2.63 8.12 -13.41
C LYS A 85 1.13 7.89 -13.31
N MET A 86 0.35 8.46 -14.23
CA MET A 86 -1.10 8.25 -14.29
C MET A 86 -1.46 6.77 -14.47
N ASN A 87 -0.81 6.10 -15.41
CA ASN A 87 -1.06 4.68 -15.66
C ASN A 87 -0.79 3.84 -14.40
N ARG A 88 0.34 4.05 -13.73
CA ARG A 88 0.66 3.37 -12.45
C ARG A 88 -0.38 3.65 -11.37
N MET A 89 -0.90 4.89 -11.28
CA MET A 89 -1.94 5.24 -10.34
C MET A 89 -3.25 4.49 -10.64
N VAL A 90 -3.67 4.45 -11.91
CA VAL A 90 -4.87 3.74 -12.34
C VAL A 90 -4.76 2.25 -12.02
N GLN A 91 -3.62 1.61 -12.28
CA GLN A 91 -3.40 0.21 -11.94
C GLN A 91 -3.54 -0.04 -10.43
N LYS A 92 -2.90 0.79 -9.59
CA LYS A 92 -3.03 0.69 -8.13
C LYS A 92 -4.47 0.86 -7.64
N LEU A 93 -5.24 1.76 -8.26
CA LEU A 93 -6.66 1.94 -7.95
C LEU A 93 -7.50 0.72 -8.32
N LEU A 94 -7.20 0.11 -9.46
CA LEU A 94 -7.88 -1.12 -9.90
C LEU A 94 -7.55 -2.29 -8.97
N THR A 95 -6.28 -2.48 -8.61
CA THR A 95 -5.85 -3.49 -7.63
C THR A 95 -6.56 -3.30 -6.29
N LEU A 96 -6.55 -2.08 -5.74
CA LEU A 96 -7.22 -1.78 -4.48
C LEU A 96 -8.73 -2.07 -4.57
N ASN A 97 -9.38 -1.67 -5.67
CA ASN A 97 -10.81 -1.94 -5.88
C ASN A 97 -11.11 -3.45 -5.97
N GLN A 98 -10.25 -4.23 -6.64
CA GLN A 98 -10.38 -5.67 -6.71
C GLN A 98 -10.27 -6.34 -5.33
N ILE A 99 -9.33 -5.89 -4.49
CA ILE A 99 -9.14 -6.43 -3.13
C ILE A 99 -10.31 -6.04 -2.21
N GLU A 100 -10.76 -4.77 -2.24
CA GLU A 100 -11.79 -4.27 -1.31
C GLU A 100 -13.23 -4.68 -1.69
N PHE A 101 -13.55 -4.73 -2.97
CA PHE A 101 -14.91 -4.90 -3.48
C PHE A 101 -15.07 -6.10 -4.42
N GLY A 102 -13.97 -6.73 -4.83
CA GLY A 102 -14.01 -7.95 -5.60
C GLY A 102 -14.55 -9.09 -4.75
N ASN A 103 -15.42 -9.91 -5.32
CA ASN A 103 -15.80 -11.21 -4.73
C ASN A 103 -14.62 -12.20 -4.76
N ASN A 104 -13.39 -11.71 -4.89
CA ASN A 104 -12.22 -12.56 -5.02
C ASN A 104 -11.91 -13.14 -3.64
N GLN A 105 -12.25 -14.41 -3.49
CA GLN A 105 -11.67 -15.27 -2.47
C GLN A 105 -10.15 -15.23 -2.66
N VAL A 106 -9.43 -14.96 -1.59
CA VAL A 106 -7.96 -15.06 -1.56
C VAL A 106 -7.60 -16.45 -2.07
N ASN A 107 -6.80 -16.53 -3.13
CA ASN A 107 -6.36 -17.79 -3.71
C ASN A 107 -5.18 -18.33 -2.94
N MET A 108 -5.44 -19.00 -1.81
CA MET A 108 -4.40 -19.56 -0.95
C MET A 108 -3.66 -20.69 -1.64
N GLU A 109 -2.37 -20.50 -1.90
CA GLU A 109 -1.49 -21.49 -2.50
C GLU A 109 -0.15 -21.57 -1.76
N ARG A 110 0.55 -22.70 -1.92
CA ARG A 110 1.89 -22.88 -1.35
C ARG A 110 2.92 -22.45 -2.38
N PHE A 111 3.77 -21.49 -2.02
CA PHE A 111 4.86 -21.03 -2.87
C PHE A 111 6.13 -20.71 -2.08
N ASP A 112 7.26 -20.60 -2.78
CA ASP A 112 8.55 -20.18 -2.22
C ASP A 112 8.63 -18.66 -2.18
N ILE A 113 8.41 -18.09 -0.97
CA ILE A 113 8.48 -16.65 -0.74
C ILE A 113 9.92 -16.12 -0.87
N THR A 114 10.92 -16.95 -0.62
CA THR A 114 12.33 -16.57 -0.74
C THR A 114 12.70 -16.32 -2.19
N GLU A 115 12.28 -17.21 -3.10
CA GLU A 115 12.52 -17.04 -4.53
C GLU A 115 11.81 -15.79 -5.06
N MET A 116 10.55 -15.58 -4.70
CA MET A 116 9.80 -14.39 -5.08
C MET A 116 10.50 -13.09 -4.62
N ILE A 117 10.86 -13.00 -3.33
CA ILE A 117 11.54 -11.82 -2.78
C ILE A 117 12.91 -11.62 -3.43
N ARG A 118 13.67 -12.68 -3.68
CA ARG A 118 14.99 -12.60 -4.34
C ARG A 118 14.88 -11.97 -5.72
N ASN A 119 13.92 -12.39 -6.53
CA ASN A 119 13.69 -11.83 -7.86
C ASN A 119 13.33 -10.34 -7.81
N MET A 120 12.52 -9.93 -6.84
CA MET A 120 12.12 -8.52 -6.64
C MET A 120 13.30 -7.67 -6.14
N VAL A 121 14.12 -8.21 -5.25
CA VAL A 121 15.33 -7.54 -4.72
C VAL A 121 16.35 -7.34 -5.85
N GLU A 122 16.62 -8.34 -6.67
CA GLU A 122 17.54 -8.20 -7.81
C GLU A 122 17.06 -7.11 -8.79
N SER A 123 15.79 -7.08 -9.11
CA SER A 123 15.19 -6.02 -9.93
C SER A 123 15.33 -4.64 -9.29
N SER A 124 15.21 -4.56 -7.96
CA SER A 124 15.31 -3.31 -7.19
C SER A 124 16.73 -2.80 -7.08
N LYS A 125 17.76 -3.67 -7.02
CA LYS A 125 19.17 -3.27 -6.96
C LYS A 125 19.56 -2.36 -8.13
N ILE A 126 19.12 -2.68 -9.34
CA ILE A 126 19.41 -1.91 -10.56
C ILE A 126 18.90 -0.46 -10.42
N LEU A 127 17.77 -0.26 -9.75
CA LEU A 127 17.12 1.04 -9.62
C LEU A 127 17.81 1.99 -8.61
N VAL A 128 18.50 1.43 -7.62
CA VAL A 128 19.18 2.22 -6.57
C VAL A 128 20.70 2.24 -6.69
N GLU A 129 21.27 1.54 -7.67
CA GLU A 129 22.70 1.42 -7.88
C GLU A 129 23.42 2.78 -8.01
N LYS A 130 22.77 3.74 -8.70
CA LYS A 130 23.30 5.09 -8.89
C LYS A 130 23.32 5.94 -7.61
N GLN A 131 22.57 5.56 -6.58
CA GLN A 131 22.46 6.27 -5.30
C GLN A 131 23.41 5.69 -4.24
N GLY A 132 24.23 4.69 -4.58
CA GLY A 132 25.11 4.01 -3.62
C GLY A 132 24.37 3.14 -2.59
N VAL A 133 23.05 2.99 -2.71
CA VAL A 133 22.20 2.22 -1.78
C VAL A 133 22.46 0.73 -1.93
N LYS A 134 22.61 0.03 -0.79
CA LYS A 134 22.77 -1.41 -0.75
C LYS A 134 21.47 -2.09 -0.36
N ILE A 135 21.02 -3.08 -1.16
CA ILE A 135 19.90 -3.95 -0.79
C ILE A 135 20.48 -5.30 -0.33
N ILE A 136 20.11 -5.72 0.87
CA ILE A 136 20.58 -6.96 1.51
C ILE A 136 19.38 -7.90 1.66
N PHE A 137 19.50 -9.10 1.11
CA PHE A 137 18.60 -10.21 1.32
C PHE A 137 19.40 -11.51 1.21
N ASP A 138 19.56 -12.19 2.33
CA ASP A 138 20.31 -13.46 2.42
C ASP A 138 19.62 -14.36 3.44
N GLU A 139 18.49 -14.94 3.02
CA GLU A 139 17.63 -15.75 3.87
C GLU A 139 17.45 -17.16 3.28
N PRO A 140 17.28 -18.18 4.12
CA PRO A 140 17.07 -19.54 3.67
C PRO A 140 15.76 -19.72 2.91
N GLU A 141 15.65 -20.76 2.09
CA GLU A 141 14.42 -21.13 1.39
C GLU A 141 13.28 -21.36 2.41
N THR A 142 12.15 -20.72 2.16
CA THR A 142 10.97 -20.75 3.04
C THR A 142 9.71 -20.75 2.19
N HIS A 143 8.79 -21.65 2.53
CA HIS A 143 7.49 -21.74 1.88
C HIS A 143 6.38 -21.22 2.77
N VAL A 144 5.39 -20.59 2.15
CA VAL A 144 4.23 -20.00 2.83
C VAL A 144 2.93 -20.39 2.14
N TRP A 145 1.82 -20.23 2.87
CA TRP A 145 0.46 -20.31 2.35
C TRP A 145 -0.11 -18.89 2.26
N ALA A 146 -0.30 -18.39 1.04
CA ALA A 146 -0.94 -17.10 0.79
C ALA A 146 -1.37 -17.01 -0.68
N ASP A 147 -1.97 -15.90 -1.08
CA ASP A 147 -2.17 -15.52 -2.48
C ASP A 147 -0.87 -14.88 -2.99
N GLU A 148 -0.13 -15.61 -3.83
CA GLU A 148 1.19 -15.22 -4.32
C GLU A 148 1.17 -13.83 -4.98
N PHE A 149 0.19 -13.57 -5.85
CA PHE A 149 0.06 -12.28 -6.54
C PHE A 149 -0.19 -11.12 -5.55
N MET A 150 -1.06 -11.33 -4.57
CA MET A 150 -1.36 -10.32 -3.56
C MET A 150 -0.16 -10.04 -2.64
N ILE A 151 0.60 -11.07 -2.27
CA ILE A 151 1.81 -10.92 -1.45
C ILE A 151 2.95 -10.26 -2.24
N GLU A 152 3.10 -10.58 -3.53
CA GLU A 152 4.04 -9.88 -4.43
C GLU A 152 3.77 -8.37 -4.42
N GLU A 153 2.49 -7.95 -4.50
CA GLU A 153 2.10 -6.54 -4.40
C GLU A 153 2.46 -5.91 -3.05
N VAL A 154 2.33 -6.65 -1.93
CA VAL A 154 2.75 -6.17 -0.60
C VAL A 154 4.25 -5.91 -0.57
N VAL A 155 5.06 -6.88 -0.99
CA VAL A 155 6.53 -6.77 -1.03
C VAL A 155 6.95 -5.62 -1.96
N ASN A 156 6.32 -5.49 -3.13
CA ASN A 156 6.60 -4.41 -4.08
C ASN A 156 6.32 -3.02 -3.48
N ASN A 157 5.21 -2.87 -2.76
CA ASN A 157 4.88 -1.61 -2.10
C ASN A 157 5.89 -1.27 -0.99
N TYR A 158 6.33 -2.24 -0.18
CA TYR A 158 7.34 -2.01 0.85
C TYR A 158 8.72 -1.71 0.27
N LEU A 159 9.17 -2.46 -0.75
CA LEU A 159 10.44 -2.18 -1.45
C LEU A 159 10.42 -0.82 -2.15
N SER A 160 9.30 -0.46 -2.79
CA SER A 160 9.12 0.86 -3.39
C SER A 160 9.18 1.98 -2.35
N ASN A 161 8.53 1.78 -1.19
CA ASN A 161 8.58 2.73 -0.09
C ASN A 161 10.01 2.87 0.46
N ALA A 162 10.69 1.75 0.71
CA ALA A 162 12.08 1.75 1.17
C ALA A 162 12.99 2.51 0.21
N ARG A 163 12.89 2.29 -1.11
CA ARG A 163 13.69 3.01 -2.13
C ARG A 163 13.43 4.52 -2.14
N ASN A 164 12.20 4.93 -1.89
CA ASN A 164 11.83 6.35 -1.92
C ASN A 164 12.27 7.10 -0.66
N HIS A 165 12.54 6.37 0.44
CA HIS A 165 12.83 6.98 1.74
C HIS A 165 14.21 6.62 2.31
N VAL A 166 14.96 5.72 1.66
CA VAL A 166 16.34 5.41 2.04
C VAL A 166 17.22 6.65 1.84
N THR A 167 18.16 6.86 2.76
CA THR A 167 19.20 7.91 2.61
C THR A 167 20.26 7.49 1.59
N ASP A 168 20.95 8.47 0.97
CA ASP A 168 22.08 8.19 0.10
C ASP A 168 23.16 7.37 0.84
N ASP A 169 23.81 6.45 0.15
CA ASP A 169 24.73 5.46 0.71
C ASP A 169 24.10 4.59 1.82
N GLY A 170 22.78 4.54 1.89
CA GLY A 170 22.02 3.80 2.89
C GLY A 170 21.85 2.31 2.60
N ILE A 171 21.06 1.67 3.46
CA ILE A 171 20.81 0.23 3.39
C ILE A 171 19.30 -0.01 3.34
N ILE A 172 18.88 -0.89 2.44
CA ILE A 172 17.58 -1.56 2.48
C ILE A 172 17.86 -3.02 2.85
N LYS A 173 17.23 -3.54 3.89
CA LYS A 173 17.38 -4.93 4.30
C LYS A 173 16.01 -5.60 4.31
N VAL A 174 15.90 -6.70 3.56
CA VAL A 174 14.76 -7.61 3.68
C VAL A 174 15.20 -8.80 4.51
N SER A 175 14.37 -9.19 5.47
CA SER A 175 14.62 -10.35 6.33
C SER A 175 13.30 -10.95 6.76
N TYR A 176 13.33 -12.18 7.25
CA TYR A 176 12.16 -12.79 7.86
C TYR A 176 12.54 -13.66 9.05
N CYS A 177 11.54 -13.93 9.88
CA CYS A 177 11.67 -14.80 11.03
C CYS A 177 10.32 -15.47 11.32
N HIS A 178 10.34 -16.60 11.99
CA HIS A 178 9.11 -17.26 12.42
C HIS A 178 8.48 -16.54 13.62
N HIS A 179 7.21 -16.23 13.51
CA HIS A 179 6.39 -15.61 14.56
C HIS A 179 5.15 -16.48 14.83
N GLY A 180 5.26 -17.40 15.76
CA GLY A 180 4.24 -18.42 16.00
C GLY A 180 4.12 -19.39 14.82
N ASN A 181 2.93 -19.47 14.23
CA ASN A 181 2.66 -20.25 13.01
C ASN A 181 2.90 -19.47 11.72
N ASP A 182 3.34 -18.23 11.82
CA ASP A 182 3.54 -17.35 10.69
C ASP A 182 5.03 -17.07 10.43
N VAL A 183 5.32 -16.64 9.23
CA VAL A 183 6.60 -16.04 8.85
C VAL A 183 6.38 -14.53 8.80
N ARG A 184 7.13 -13.79 9.61
CA ARG A 184 7.14 -12.32 9.58
C ARG A 184 8.21 -11.83 8.65
N ILE A 185 7.79 -11.22 7.56
CA ILE A 185 8.66 -10.57 6.59
C ILE A 185 8.86 -9.11 6.99
N LYS A 186 10.10 -8.64 6.98
CA LYS A 186 10.51 -7.31 7.39
C LYS A 186 11.26 -6.62 6.27
N VAL A 187 10.93 -5.38 6.00
CA VAL A 187 11.64 -4.50 5.06
C VAL A 187 12.09 -3.27 5.82
N PHE A 188 13.38 -3.22 6.11
CA PHE A 188 14.04 -2.10 6.77
C PHE A 188 14.69 -1.19 5.74
N ASN A 189 14.67 0.11 5.99
CA ASN A 189 15.51 1.08 5.30
C ASN A 189 16.12 2.08 6.27
N THR A 190 17.37 2.46 6.03
CA THR A 190 17.96 3.62 6.69
C THR A 190 17.23 4.88 6.28
N GLY A 191 17.01 5.80 7.22
CA GLY A 191 16.30 7.04 6.94
C GLY A 191 15.75 7.71 8.18
N GLU A 192 15.02 8.81 7.97
CA GLU A 192 14.36 9.54 9.04
C GLU A 192 13.21 8.74 9.64
N HIS A 193 13.03 8.85 10.95
CA HIS A 193 11.92 8.23 11.64
C HIS A 193 10.60 8.87 11.24
N ILE A 194 9.56 8.06 11.19
CA ILE A 194 8.20 8.53 10.97
C ILE A 194 7.70 9.20 12.26
N PRO A 195 7.11 10.41 12.20
CA PRO A 195 6.49 11.02 13.37
C PRO A 195 5.46 10.08 14.00
N GLN A 196 5.48 9.97 15.33
CA GLN A 196 4.61 9.02 16.05
C GLN A 196 3.12 9.26 15.77
N GLU A 197 2.72 10.51 15.56
CA GLU A 197 1.36 10.94 15.24
C GLU A 197 0.89 10.55 13.84
N ASP A 198 1.81 10.12 12.98
CA ASP A 198 1.54 9.78 11.58
C ASP A 198 1.55 8.27 11.34
N ILE A 199 2.08 7.47 12.27
CA ILE A 199 2.20 6.00 12.13
C ILE A 199 0.86 5.35 11.80
N ASP A 200 -0.19 5.68 12.54
CA ASP A 200 -1.54 5.13 12.32
C ASP A 200 -2.19 5.65 11.04
N LYS A 201 -1.78 6.83 10.56
CA LYS A 201 -2.33 7.46 9.36
C LYS A 201 -1.71 6.94 8.07
N LEU A 202 -0.57 6.27 8.13
CA LEU A 202 0.14 5.76 6.95
C LEU A 202 -0.71 4.82 6.07
N TRP A 203 -1.65 4.13 6.69
CA TRP A 203 -2.54 3.18 6.02
C TRP A 203 -3.74 3.85 5.35
N VAL A 204 -3.99 5.13 5.70
CA VAL A 204 -5.09 5.89 5.10
C VAL A 204 -4.75 6.21 3.64
N LYS A 205 -5.71 5.98 2.74
CA LYS A 205 -5.57 6.22 1.30
C LYS A 205 -5.17 7.67 1.02
N PHE A 206 -4.16 7.86 0.16
CA PHE A 206 -3.60 9.17 -0.22
C PHE A 206 -2.90 9.94 0.90
N TYR A 207 -2.76 9.36 2.08
CA TYR A 207 -2.01 10.00 3.14
C TYR A 207 -0.51 10.05 2.80
N LYS A 208 0.13 11.16 3.13
CA LYS A 208 1.54 11.42 2.89
C LYS A 208 2.09 12.23 4.05
N VAL A 209 3.13 11.74 4.72
CA VAL A 209 3.79 12.43 5.83
C VAL A 209 4.40 13.76 5.36
N ASP A 210 5.08 13.74 4.21
CA ASP A 210 5.69 14.93 3.61
C ASP A 210 5.20 15.15 2.18
N LYS A 211 4.36 16.19 2.00
CA LYS A 211 3.80 16.57 0.69
C LYS A 211 4.83 17.14 -0.28
N ALA A 212 5.92 17.71 0.21
CA ALA A 212 6.94 18.34 -0.62
C ALA A 212 7.87 17.29 -1.23
N ARG A 213 8.38 16.36 -0.42
CA ARG A 213 9.29 15.30 -0.82
C ARG A 213 8.63 14.27 -1.77
N THR A 214 7.33 14.04 -1.59
CA THR A 214 6.56 13.09 -2.40
C THR A 214 6.30 13.57 -3.83
N ARG A 215 6.41 14.88 -4.12
CA ARG A 215 6.33 15.38 -5.51
C ARG A 215 7.54 14.98 -6.34
N GLU A 216 8.70 14.89 -5.71
CA GLU A 216 9.96 14.52 -6.34
C GLU A 216 10.05 13.01 -6.65
N TYR A 217 9.55 12.16 -5.76
CA TYR A 217 9.63 10.69 -5.89
C TYR A 217 8.34 10.01 -6.35
N GLY A 218 7.24 10.75 -6.58
CA GLY A 218 6.05 10.26 -7.29
C GLY A 218 5.15 9.27 -6.54
N GLY A 219 5.16 9.26 -5.21
CA GLY A 219 4.30 8.37 -4.41
C GLY A 219 2.82 8.75 -4.51
N SER A 220 1.94 7.80 -4.86
CA SER A 220 0.49 8.03 -4.97
C SER A 220 -0.24 8.05 -3.63
N GLY A 221 0.40 7.62 -2.53
CA GLY A 221 -0.26 7.44 -1.22
C GLY A 221 -1.26 6.28 -1.18
N ILE A 222 -1.25 5.38 -2.19
CA ILE A 222 -2.15 4.22 -2.25
C ILE A 222 -1.43 2.93 -1.87
N GLY A 223 -0.09 2.88 -1.95
CA GLY A 223 0.67 1.65 -1.77
C GLY A 223 0.44 0.98 -0.42
N LEU A 224 0.49 1.73 0.68
CA LEU A 224 0.29 1.17 2.02
C LEU A 224 -1.18 0.79 2.29
N SER A 225 -2.16 1.45 1.67
CA SER A 225 -3.55 1.02 1.76
C SER A 225 -3.83 -0.28 0.98
N ILE A 226 -3.06 -0.58 -0.08
CA ILE A 226 -3.09 -1.90 -0.73
C ILE A 226 -2.57 -2.97 0.24
N VAL A 227 -1.45 -2.69 0.94
CA VAL A 227 -0.92 -3.59 1.96
C VAL A 227 -1.98 -3.88 3.03
N GLU A 228 -2.57 -2.84 3.61
CA GLU A 228 -3.64 -2.99 4.60
C GLU A 228 -4.80 -3.86 4.10
N ALA A 229 -5.31 -3.58 2.89
CA ALA A 229 -6.41 -4.33 2.31
C ALA A 229 -6.04 -5.81 2.07
N THR A 230 -4.83 -6.06 1.56
CA THR A 230 -4.30 -7.42 1.32
C THR A 230 -4.16 -8.19 2.64
N MET A 231 -3.53 -7.60 3.65
CA MET A 231 -3.30 -8.29 4.91
C MET A 231 -4.59 -8.52 5.69
N LYS A 232 -5.55 -7.59 5.64
CA LYS A 232 -6.90 -7.82 6.17
C LYS A 232 -7.64 -8.95 5.46
N ALA A 233 -7.50 -9.07 4.14
CA ALA A 233 -8.10 -10.17 3.38
C ALA A 233 -7.49 -11.53 3.76
N HIS A 234 -6.19 -11.58 4.09
CA HIS A 234 -5.51 -12.77 4.59
C HIS A 234 -5.74 -13.03 6.09
N GLY A 235 -6.31 -12.07 6.83
CA GLY A 235 -6.46 -12.15 8.29
C GLY A 235 -5.13 -12.20 9.04
N LYS A 236 -4.10 -11.51 8.52
CA LYS A 236 -2.73 -11.49 9.04
C LYS A 236 -2.29 -10.10 9.48
N ASP A 237 -1.30 -10.04 10.39
CA ASP A 237 -0.77 -8.81 10.94
C ASP A 237 0.17 -8.09 9.95
N TYR A 238 0.22 -6.79 10.06
CA TYR A 238 1.11 -5.89 9.32
C TYR A 238 1.38 -4.63 10.15
N GLY A 239 2.45 -3.94 9.84
CA GLY A 239 2.76 -2.71 10.58
C GLY A 239 4.06 -2.05 10.18
N VAL A 240 4.42 -1.04 10.97
CA VAL A 240 5.65 -0.27 10.84
C VAL A 240 6.18 0.09 12.21
N ALA A 241 7.48 0.14 12.35
CA ALA A 241 8.17 0.59 13.55
C ALA A 241 9.36 1.47 13.19
N ASN A 242 9.58 2.52 13.98
CA ASN A 242 10.84 3.23 14.00
C ASN A 242 11.85 2.37 14.78
N VAL A 243 12.98 2.07 14.16
CA VAL A 243 14.07 1.28 14.76
C VAL A 243 15.37 2.07 14.68
N GLU A 244 16.41 1.60 15.34
CA GLU A 244 17.72 2.27 15.31
C GLU A 244 18.21 2.44 13.87
N GLY A 245 18.45 3.69 13.48
CA GLY A 245 18.96 4.07 12.17
C GLY A 245 17.95 4.11 11.04
N GLY A 246 16.64 3.84 11.27
CA GLY A 246 15.67 3.89 10.19
C GLY A 246 14.26 3.42 10.55
N VAL A 247 13.58 2.88 9.55
CA VAL A 247 12.19 2.42 9.64
C VAL A 247 12.10 0.98 9.15
N GLU A 248 11.31 0.16 9.84
CA GLU A 248 11.05 -1.23 9.50
C GLU A 248 9.54 -1.44 9.29
N PHE A 249 9.15 -1.84 8.08
CA PHE A 249 7.80 -2.32 7.77
C PHE A 249 7.77 -3.84 7.87
N TYR A 250 6.64 -4.41 8.32
CA TYR A 250 6.49 -5.85 8.42
C TYR A 250 5.10 -6.31 8.02
N PHE A 251 5.00 -7.58 7.64
CA PHE A 251 3.75 -8.31 7.47
C PHE A 251 3.95 -9.79 7.77
N ASP A 252 2.88 -10.49 8.14
CA ASP A 252 2.89 -11.89 8.49
C ASP A 252 2.17 -12.72 7.42
N VAL A 253 2.70 -13.90 7.12
CA VAL A 253 2.05 -14.91 6.26
C VAL A 253 2.15 -16.27 6.93
N GLU A 254 1.19 -17.15 6.64
CA GLU A 254 1.16 -18.50 7.23
C GLU A 254 2.34 -19.33 6.73
N SER A 255 3.11 -19.92 7.67
CA SER A 255 4.22 -20.81 7.32
C SER A 255 3.69 -22.13 6.74
N ALA A 256 4.27 -22.57 5.64
CA ALA A 256 4.03 -23.89 5.07
C ALA A 256 5.08 -24.92 5.53
N ASP A 257 6.12 -24.49 6.22
CA ASP A 257 7.21 -25.31 6.70
C ASP A 257 7.07 -25.58 8.21
N SER A 258 7.43 -26.79 8.63
CA SER A 258 7.20 -27.28 10.00
C SER A 258 8.28 -26.86 11.01
N GLU A 259 9.33 -26.11 10.63
CA GLU A 259 10.48 -25.79 11.47
C GLU A 259 10.75 -24.28 11.57
N SER A 260 11.11 -23.88 12.81
CA SER A 260 11.11 -22.50 13.29
C SER A 260 12.51 -21.97 13.56
N VAL A 261 12.89 -20.90 12.87
CA VAL A 261 13.85 -19.92 13.41
C VAL A 261 13.01 -18.85 14.12
N GLN A 262 13.12 -18.72 15.43
CA GLN A 262 12.36 -17.71 16.21
C GLN A 262 12.92 -16.29 15.99
N CYS A 263 12.02 -15.31 15.94
CA CYS A 263 12.35 -13.87 15.92
C CYS A 263 13.15 -13.40 17.14
#